data_333918c51e43847900eedd275acef73c
#
_entry.id   333918c51e43847900eedd275acef73c
#
_cell.length_a   1.000
_cell.length_b   1.000
_cell.length_c   1.000
_cell.angle_alpha   90.00
_cell.angle_beta   90.00
_cell.angle_gamma   90.00
#
_symmetry.space_group_name_H-M   'P 1'
#
loop_
_entity.id
_entity.type
_entity.pdbx_description
1 polymer ?
#
loop_
_entity_poly.entity_id
_entity_poly.type
_entity_poly.pdbx_seq_one_letter_code
_entity_poly.pdbx_strand_id
1 'polypeptide(L)'
;MTPSHLGQVLAVLRGPAVAFTRPGSRSAVAKSAATGPVAVDALGLHGDEQGDLRVHGGPDKAVHHYAQEHYPAWQSELRPLPVLDAPGAFGENLASSGVTEKDLCLGDQVRIGSVLLEVSQSRQPCWKLNDRFGVADMARRVQHSGRTGWYYRVLEAGALQAGDAITLVARPWPQWPLARVMAVLYQQPFDAAVLTALAALPLTPSWRRLVEGRLARGGVVEDWTARLDGTPHQP
;
A
#
# COMPACT_ATOMS: atom_id res chain seq x y z
N MET A 1 15.39 20.90 2.84
CA MET A 1 16.15 19.63 2.97
C MET A 1 16.86 19.36 1.65
N THR A 2 18.09 18.89 1.65
CA THR A 2 18.74 18.44 0.42
C THR A 2 18.07 17.15 -0.04
N PRO A 3 17.73 16.98 -1.34
CA PRO A 3 17.16 15.72 -1.84
C PRO A 3 18.04 14.52 -1.50
N SER A 4 17.45 13.46 -0.98
CA SER A 4 18.16 12.24 -0.55
C SER A 4 17.69 11.04 -1.36
N HIS A 5 18.63 10.32 -1.94
CA HIS A 5 18.35 9.06 -2.65
C HIS A 5 17.92 7.99 -1.64
N LEU A 6 16.76 7.35 -1.88
CA LEU A 6 16.21 6.30 -1.04
C LEU A 6 16.35 4.92 -1.68
N GLY A 7 16.22 4.83 -3.00
CA GLY A 7 16.21 3.55 -3.70
C GLY A 7 15.87 3.71 -5.17
N GLN A 8 15.53 2.61 -5.83
CA GLN A 8 15.28 2.56 -7.27
C GLN A 8 14.03 1.75 -7.61
N VAL A 9 13.26 2.20 -8.60
CA VAL A 9 12.14 1.45 -9.18
C VAL A 9 12.68 0.28 -10.00
N LEU A 10 12.28 -0.93 -9.66
CA LEU A 10 12.64 -2.16 -10.37
C LEU A 10 11.63 -2.50 -11.47
N ALA A 11 10.35 -2.26 -11.19
CA ALA A 11 9.28 -2.50 -12.15
C ALA A 11 8.14 -1.51 -11.96
N VAL A 12 7.54 -1.10 -13.07
CA VAL A 12 6.26 -0.38 -13.12
C VAL A 12 5.20 -1.32 -13.67
N LEU A 13 4.11 -1.53 -12.91
CA LEU A 13 3.09 -2.51 -13.22
C LEU A 13 1.71 -1.87 -13.33
N ARG A 14 0.94 -2.32 -14.31
CA ARG A 14 -0.43 -1.87 -14.55
C ARG A 14 -1.29 -2.99 -15.12
N GLY A 15 -2.59 -2.88 -15.00
CA GLY A 15 -3.49 -3.87 -15.56
C GLY A 15 -4.96 -3.52 -15.39
N PRO A 16 -5.83 -4.13 -16.22
CA PRO A 16 -7.27 -3.93 -16.14
C PRO A 16 -7.87 -4.63 -14.92
N ALA A 17 -9.00 -4.11 -14.45
CA ALA A 17 -9.84 -4.79 -13.49
C ALA A 17 -10.67 -5.87 -14.20
N VAL A 18 -10.46 -7.11 -13.81
CA VAL A 18 -11.15 -8.29 -14.36
C VAL A 18 -12.02 -8.96 -13.30
N ALA A 19 -12.91 -9.85 -13.71
CA ALA A 19 -13.62 -10.73 -12.78
C ALA A 19 -12.60 -11.47 -11.89
N PHE A 20 -12.92 -11.57 -10.61
CA PHE A 20 -12.02 -12.23 -9.65
C PHE A 20 -12.70 -13.45 -9.03
N THR A 21 -12.03 -14.14 -8.16
CA THR A 21 -12.36 -15.48 -7.65
C THR A 21 -13.76 -15.65 -7.08
N ARG A 22 -14.35 -14.58 -6.47
CA ARG A 22 -15.67 -14.65 -5.87
C ARG A 22 -16.73 -13.99 -6.77
N PRO A 23 -17.95 -14.53 -6.86
CA PRO A 23 -19.01 -13.98 -7.69
C PRO A 23 -19.23 -12.49 -7.49
N GLY A 24 -19.35 -11.73 -8.58
CA GLY A 24 -19.54 -10.28 -8.56
C GLY A 24 -18.31 -9.45 -8.16
N SER A 25 -17.20 -10.09 -7.73
CA SER A 25 -15.98 -9.38 -7.40
C SER A 25 -15.13 -9.09 -8.65
N ARG A 26 -14.45 -7.94 -8.65
CA ARG A 26 -13.47 -7.54 -9.66
C ARG A 26 -12.16 -7.16 -9.00
N SER A 27 -11.04 -7.35 -9.70
CA SER A 27 -9.72 -6.98 -9.20
C SER A 27 -8.76 -6.68 -10.33
N ALA A 28 -7.88 -5.69 -10.13
CA ALA A 28 -6.69 -5.44 -10.93
C ALA A 28 -5.41 -5.87 -10.17
N VAL A 29 -5.52 -6.89 -9.30
CA VAL A 29 -4.37 -7.36 -8.52
C VAL A 29 -3.33 -8.09 -9.39
N ALA A 30 -3.73 -8.65 -10.53
CA ALA A 30 -2.83 -9.26 -11.51
C ALA A 30 -2.41 -8.21 -12.53
N LYS A 31 -1.27 -7.59 -12.28
CA LYS A 31 -0.69 -6.55 -13.13
C LYS A 31 0.45 -7.11 -13.98
N SER A 32 0.74 -6.45 -15.09
CA SER A 32 1.87 -6.77 -15.97
C SER A 32 2.85 -5.61 -15.99
N ALA A 33 4.13 -5.93 -16.12
CA ALA A 33 5.19 -4.93 -16.23
C ALA A 33 5.02 -4.11 -17.52
N ALA A 34 5.12 -2.80 -17.38
CA ALA A 34 5.16 -1.87 -18.50
C ALA A 34 6.58 -1.75 -19.03
N THR A 35 6.70 -1.57 -20.34
CA THR A 35 7.97 -1.22 -21.01
C THR A 35 8.02 0.29 -21.25
N GLY A 36 9.10 0.93 -20.80
CA GLY A 36 9.30 2.37 -20.95
C GLY A 36 8.45 3.24 -20.02
N PRO A 37 8.43 4.57 -20.26
CA PRO A 37 7.75 5.52 -19.39
C PRO A 37 6.24 5.34 -19.38
N VAL A 38 5.64 5.42 -18.18
CA VAL A 38 4.20 5.37 -17.95
C VAL A 38 3.75 6.73 -17.41
N ALA A 39 2.76 7.33 -18.06
CA ALA A 39 2.14 8.56 -17.57
C ALA A 39 1.36 8.31 -16.29
N VAL A 40 1.43 9.27 -15.37
CA VAL A 40 0.76 9.24 -14.06
C VAL A 40 0.02 10.54 -13.84
N ASP A 41 -1.24 10.46 -13.47
CA ASP A 41 -2.08 11.59 -13.11
C ASP A 41 -2.64 11.45 -11.68
N ALA A 42 -3.55 12.35 -11.30
CA ALA A 42 -4.13 12.39 -9.95
C ALA A 42 -4.82 11.08 -9.51
N LEU A 43 -5.21 10.22 -10.44
CA LEU A 43 -5.87 8.95 -10.14
C LEU A 43 -4.97 7.73 -10.29
N GLY A 44 -3.73 7.91 -10.74
CA GLY A 44 -2.72 6.84 -10.84
C GLY A 44 -2.13 6.67 -12.23
N LEU A 45 -1.63 5.47 -12.51
CA LEU A 45 -0.94 5.13 -13.76
C LEU A 45 -1.95 4.98 -14.92
N HIS A 46 -1.63 5.57 -16.06
CA HIS A 46 -2.40 5.35 -17.27
C HIS A 46 -2.38 3.86 -17.68
N GLY A 47 -3.58 3.32 -17.92
CA GLY A 47 -3.77 1.90 -18.25
C GLY A 47 -3.77 0.97 -17.03
N ASP A 48 -3.82 1.52 -15.82
CA ASP A 48 -4.13 0.78 -14.60
C ASP A 48 -5.58 1.02 -14.18
N GLU A 49 -6.22 0.00 -13.61
CA GLU A 49 -7.59 0.08 -13.10
C GLU A 49 -7.67 -0.41 -11.65
N GLN A 50 -8.78 -0.11 -10.98
CA GLN A 50 -9.11 -0.62 -9.65
C GLN A 50 -10.44 -1.37 -9.68
N GLY A 51 -10.49 -2.55 -9.07
CA GLY A 51 -11.66 -3.42 -9.12
C GLY A 51 -12.85 -2.94 -8.30
N ASP A 52 -12.66 -2.06 -7.33
CA ASP A 52 -13.72 -1.43 -6.52
C ASP A 52 -13.27 -0.04 -6.09
N LEU A 53 -13.75 0.96 -6.79
CA LEU A 53 -13.38 2.37 -6.57
C LEU A 53 -13.81 2.91 -5.19
N ARG A 54 -14.79 2.28 -4.51
CA ARG A 54 -15.24 2.71 -3.18
C ARG A 54 -14.19 2.48 -2.10
N VAL A 55 -13.31 1.47 -2.29
CA VAL A 55 -12.33 1.05 -1.27
C VAL A 55 -10.90 0.95 -1.79
N HIS A 56 -10.68 0.78 -3.08
CA HIS A 56 -9.36 0.52 -3.67
C HIS A 56 -8.86 1.61 -4.61
N GLY A 57 -9.56 2.70 -4.78
CA GLY A 57 -9.21 3.80 -5.67
C GLY A 57 -9.25 5.16 -5.01
N GLY A 58 -9.19 6.18 -5.86
CA GLY A 58 -9.23 7.59 -5.48
C GLY A 58 -7.84 8.18 -5.26
N PRO A 59 -7.76 9.53 -5.13
CA PRO A 59 -6.49 10.25 -5.12
C PRO A 59 -5.54 9.82 -4.00
N ASP A 60 -6.05 9.38 -2.84
CA ASP A 60 -5.21 8.90 -1.74
C ASP A 60 -4.60 7.50 -1.97
N LYS A 61 -5.03 6.80 -3.01
CA LYS A 61 -4.57 5.46 -3.39
C LYS A 61 -4.21 5.40 -4.87
N ALA A 62 -3.71 6.49 -5.41
CA ALA A 62 -3.39 6.63 -6.82
C ALA A 62 -2.30 5.66 -7.29
N VAL A 63 -1.27 5.44 -6.47
CA VAL A 63 -0.15 4.55 -6.80
C VAL A 63 0.16 3.65 -5.61
N HIS A 64 0.12 2.33 -5.81
CA HIS A 64 0.53 1.33 -4.82
C HIS A 64 1.99 0.95 -5.02
N HIS A 65 2.78 1.02 -3.96
CA HIS A 65 4.19 0.67 -3.94
C HIS A 65 4.46 -0.50 -3.01
N TYR A 66 5.36 -1.41 -3.40
CA TYR A 66 5.78 -2.55 -2.58
C TYR A 66 7.28 -2.78 -2.67
N ALA A 67 7.93 -2.98 -1.52
CA ALA A 67 9.37 -3.20 -1.42
C ALA A 67 9.74 -4.64 -1.81
N GLN A 68 10.67 -4.79 -2.75
CA GLN A 68 11.15 -6.11 -3.19
C GLN A 68 11.92 -6.84 -2.07
N GLU A 69 12.44 -6.11 -1.08
CA GLU A 69 13.08 -6.65 0.13
C GLU A 69 12.21 -7.63 0.91
N HIS A 70 10.90 -7.53 0.77
CA HIS A 70 9.96 -8.42 1.46
C HIS A 70 9.79 -9.79 0.80
N TYR A 71 10.12 -9.91 -0.49
CA TYR A 71 9.90 -11.14 -1.26
C TYR A 71 10.67 -12.34 -0.72
N PRO A 72 12.00 -12.25 -0.39
CA PRO A 72 12.73 -13.37 0.18
C PRO A 72 12.13 -13.88 1.49
N ALA A 73 11.63 -12.98 2.34
CA ALA A 73 10.97 -13.38 3.57
C ALA A 73 9.66 -14.15 3.29
N TRP A 74 8.84 -13.68 2.35
CA TRP A 74 7.63 -14.39 1.94
C TRP A 74 7.93 -15.75 1.30
N GLN A 75 8.96 -15.83 0.46
CA GLN A 75 9.40 -17.10 -0.14
C GLN A 75 9.87 -18.11 0.93
N SER A 76 10.47 -17.63 2.01
CA SER A 76 10.90 -18.47 3.14
C SER A 76 9.74 -18.91 4.04
N GLU A 77 8.75 -18.05 4.26
CA GLU A 77 7.61 -18.27 5.16
C GLU A 77 6.46 -19.08 4.54
N LEU A 78 6.40 -19.09 3.21
CA LEU A 78 5.36 -19.75 2.45
C LEU A 78 5.95 -20.94 1.69
N ARG A 79 5.09 -21.89 1.30
CA ARG A 79 5.47 -22.87 0.29
C ARG A 79 5.90 -22.17 -1.01
N PRO A 80 6.65 -22.83 -1.91
CA PRO A 80 6.95 -22.25 -3.22
C PRO A 80 5.68 -21.81 -3.94
N LEU A 81 5.62 -20.54 -4.33
CA LEU A 81 4.47 -19.92 -5.00
C LEU A 81 4.96 -19.12 -6.21
N PRO A 82 4.58 -19.52 -7.44
CA PRO A 82 5.01 -18.80 -8.65
C PRO A 82 4.66 -17.32 -8.67
N VAL A 83 3.65 -16.88 -7.92
CA VAL A 83 3.29 -15.47 -7.78
C VAL A 83 4.41 -14.62 -7.15
N LEU A 84 5.34 -15.24 -6.41
CA LEU A 84 6.49 -14.59 -5.79
C LEU A 84 7.77 -14.62 -6.63
N ASP A 85 7.75 -15.18 -7.83
CA ASP A 85 8.94 -15.27 -8.70
C ASP A 85 9.24 -13.94 -9.41
N ALA A 86 8.28 -13.02 -9.45
CA ALA A 86 8.41 -11.72 -10.08
C ALA A 86 7.61 -10.64 -9.32
N PRO A 87 7.94 -9.32 -9.51
CA PRO A 87 7.13 -8.21 -9.01
C PRO A 87 5.66 -8.30 -9.45
N GLY A 88 4.74 -7.76 -8.65
CA GLY A 88 3.30 -7.76 -8.92
C GLY A 88 2.49 -8.74 -8.07
N ALA A 89 3.16 -9.49 -7.17
CA ALA A 89 2.49 -10.45 -6.29
C ALA A 89 1.39 -9.81 -5.43
N PHE A 90 1.66 -8.63 -4.92
CA PHE A 90 0.75 -7.90 -4.03
C PHE A 90 -0.16 -6.90 -4.77
N GLY A 91 -0.12 -6.86 -6.12
CA GLY A 91 -0.91 -5.94 -6.93
C GLY A 91 -0.38 -4.51 -6.89
N GLU A 92 0.90 -4.35 -6.61
CA GLU A 92 1.60 -3.07 -6.64
C GLU A 92 1.71 -2.51 -8.05
N ASN A 93 1.76 -1.16 -8.13
CA ASN A 93 2.11 -0.43 -9.34
C ASN A 93 3.62 -0.21 -9.47
N LEU A 94 4.30 -0.07 -8.31
CA LEU A 94 5.75 0.10 -8.25
C LEU A 94 6.35 -1.00 -7.37
N ALA A 95 7.30 -1.73 -7.91
CA ALA A 95 8.22 -2.54 -7.14
C ALA A 95 9.57 -1.83 -7.08
N SER A 96 10.19 -1.77 -5.92
CA SER A 96 11.46 -1.07 -5.72
C SER A 96 12.45 -1.85 -4.87
N SER A 97 13.69 -1.37 -4.87
CA SER A 97 14.72 -1.74 -3.89
C SER A 97 15.27 -0.50 -3.19
N GLY A 98 15.79 -0.70 -1.97
CA GLY A 98 16.43 0.33 -1.15
C GLY A 98 15.49 1.07 -0.19
N VAL A 99 14.17 0.85 -0.26
CA VAL A 99 13.20 1.56 0.57
C VAL A 99 12.06 0.66 1.04
N THR A 100 11.73 0.73 2.33
CA THR A 100 10.67 -0.03 2.99
C THR A 100 9.78 0.90 3.83
N GLU A 101 8.78 0.33 4.51
CA GLU A 101 7.89 1.05 5.44
C GLU A 101 8.63 1.66 6.65
N LYS A 102 9.87 1.25 6.90
CA LYS A 102 10.73 1.81 7.96
C LYS A 102 11.43 3.10 7.52
N ASP A 103 11.64 3.24 6.22
CA ASP A 103 12.44 4.32 5.63
C ASP A 103 11.60 5.51 5.21
N LEU A 104 10.28 5.32 5.04
CA LEU A 104 9.32 6.36 4.66
C LEU A 104 8.41 6.74 5.82
N CYS A 105 8.15 8.04 5.92
CA CYS A 105 7.19 8.61 6.87
C CYS A 105 5.87 9.00 6.18
N LEU A 106 4.80 9.04 6.94
CA LEU A 106 3.53 9.59 6.49
C LEU A 106 3.73 11.04 6.01
N GLY A 107 3.22 11.39 4.83
CA GLY A 107 3.38 12.71 4.23
C GLY A 107 4.76 12.96 3.57
N ASP A 108 5.67 11.99 3.56
CA ASP A 108 6.92 12.14 2.81
C ASP A 108 6.61 12.43 1.34
N GLN A 109 7.29 13.41 0.77
CA GLN A 109 7.23 13.70 -0.65
C GLN A 109 8.44 13.11 -1.35
N VAL A 110 8.19 12.29 -2.37
CA VAL A 110 9.23 11.64 -3.16
C VAL A 110 9.07 11.97 -4.65
N ARG A 111 10.18 12.17 -5.32
CA ARG A 111 10.23 12.30 -6.78
C ARG A 111 10.69 10.98 -7.39
N ILE A 112 9.93 10.53 -8.40
CA ILE A 112 10.24 9.35 -9.21
C ILE A 112 10.02 9.75 -10.67
N GLY A 113 11.07 9.71 -11.49
CA GLY A 113 11.02 10.30 -12.83
C GLY A 113 10.63 11.78 -12.76
N SER A 114 9.59 12.19 -13.49
CA SER A 114 9.05 13.56 -13.42
C SER A 114 7.86 13.70 -12.44
N VAL A 115 7.40 12.61 -11.80
CA VAL A 115 6.23 12.62 -10.92
C VAL A 115 6.64 13.02 -9.51
N LEU A 116 5.87 13.90 -8.85
CA LEU A 116 5.96 14.15 -7.40
C LEU A 116 4.82 13.43 -6.68
N LEU A 117 5.18 12.55 -5.76
CA LEU A 117 4.28 11.70 -5.00
C LEU A 117 4.36 12.04 -3.51
N GLU A 118 3.23 11.92 -2.80
CA GLU A 118 3.18 12.03 -1.33
C GLU A 118 2.68 10.74 -0.71
N VAL A 119 3.40 10.23 0.29
CA VAL A 119 2.99 9.04 1.05
C VAL A 119 1.69 9.33 1.80
N SER A 120 0.61 8.68 1.41
CA SER A 120 -0.73 8.90 1.94
C SER A 120 -1.11 7.95 3.06
N GLN A 121 -0.78 6.68 2.93
CA GLN A 121 -1.05 5.61 3.92
C GLN A 121 -0.31 4.32 3.56
N SER A 122 -0.14 3.42 4.54
CA SER A 122 0.19 2.02 4.25
C SER A 122 -1.02 1.30 3.65
N ARG A 123 -0.76 0.28 2.85
CA ARG A 123 -1.84 -0.53 2.30
C ARG A 123 -2.54 -1.32 3.41
N GLN A 124 -3.87 -1.30 3.35
CA GLN A 124 -4.72 -2.17 4.18
C GLN A 124 -4.99 -3.46 3.40
N PRO A 125 -4.38 -4.61 3.77
CA PRO A 125 -4.58 -5.87 3.05
C PRO A 125 -6.03 -6.34 3.15
N CYS A 126 -6.51 -7.06 2.13
CA CYS A 126 -7.84 -7.61 2.09
C CYS A 126 -7.83 -9.06 1.56
N TRP A 127 -8.94 -9.75 1.72
CA TRP A 127 -9.16 -11.15 1.35
C TRP A 127 -8.71 -11.51 -0.08
N LYS A 128 -8.65 -10.55 -0.99
CA LYS A 128 -8.16 -10.79 -2.36
C LYS A 128 -6.72 -11.31 -2.41
N LEU A 129 -5.91 -11.00 -1.39
CA LEU A 129 -4.59 -11.61 -1.24
C LEU A 129 -4.67 -13.09 -0.89
N ASN A 130 -5.63 -13.49 -0.04
CA ASN A 130 -5.81 -14.90 0.30
C ASN A 130 -6.05 -15.74 -0.95
N ASP A 131 -6.97 -15.28 -1.78
CA ASP A 131 -7.34 -15.96 -3.02
C ASP A 131 -6.20 -15.92 -4.07
N ARG A 132 -5.48 -14.79 -4.18
CA ARG A 132 -4.35 -14.65 -5.11
C ARG A 132 -3.17 -15.57 -4.77
N PHE A 133 -2.86 -15.72 -3.50
CA PHE A 133 -1.77 -16.55 -3.02
C PHE A 133 -2.18 -18.03 -2.80
N GLY A 134 -3.48 -18.32 -2.77
CA GLY A 134 -3.99 -19.62 -2.35
C GLY A 134 -3.62 -19.95 -0.90
N VAL A 135 -3.54 -18.93 -0.04
CA VAL A 135 -3.19 -18.99 1.38
C VAL A 135 -4.29 -18.28 2.18
N ALA A 136 -5.06 -19.06 2.93
CA ALA A 136 -6.33 -18.60 3.54
C ALA A 136 -6.20 -17.39 4.48
N ASP A 137 -5.03 -17.19 5.09
CA ASP A 137 -4.74 -16.13 6.04
C ASP A 137 -3.69 -15.11 5.54
N MET A 138 -3.42 -15.05 4.23
CA MET A 138 -2.38 -14.18 3.66
C MET A 138 -2.58 -12.70 4.02
N ALA A 139 -3.80 -12.20 3.94
CA ALA A 139 -4.11 -10.83 4.31
C ALA A 139 -3.79 -10.53 5.79
N ARG A 140 -4.05 -11.49 6.69
CA ARG A 140 -3.71 -11.40 8.12
C ARG A 140 -2.20 -11.40 8.33
N ARG A 141 -1.47 -12.27 7.64
CA ARG A 141 0.02 -12.32 7.69
C ARG A 141 0.63 -11.00 7.23
N VAL A 142 0.14 -10.44 6.11
CA VAL A 142 0.61 -9.15 5.60
C VAL A 142 0.33 -8.04 6.61
N GLN A 143 -0.87 -7.98 7.20
CA GLN A 143 -1.18 -6.97 8.23
C GLN A 143 -0.32 -7.13 9.48
N HIS A 144 -0.15 -8.35 9.96
CA HIS A 144 0.60 -8.64 11.19
C HIS A 144 2.10 -8.35 11.03
N SER A 145 2.68 -8.71 9.90
CA SER A 145 4.11 -8.49 9.63
C SER A 145 4.47 -7.02 9.40
N GLY A 146 3.50 -6.17 9.04
CA GLY A 146 3.75 -4.78 8.63
C GLY A 146 4.35 -4.65 7.22
N ARG A 147 4.63 -5.74 6.52
CA ARG A 147 5.12 -5.77 5.12
C ARG A 147 3.94 -5.54 4.16
N THR A 148 3.38 -4.36 4.17
CA THR A 148 2.12 -4.04 3.49
C THR A 148 2.29 -3.35 2.16
N GLY A 149 3.43 -2.68 1.95
CA GLY A 149 3.54 -1.63 0.97
C GLY A 149 2.74 -0.39 1.40
N TRP A 150 2.71 0.59 0.55
CA TRP A 150 2.05 1.88 0.81
C TRP A 150 1.45 2.47 -0.44
N TYR A 151 0.60 3.47 -0.23
CA TYR A 151 0.01 4.27 -1.30
C TYR A 151 0.59 5.67 -1.33
N TYR A 152 0.53 6.24 -2.52
CA TYR A 152 0.79 7.64 -2.75
C TYR A 152 -0.44 8.35 -3.31
N ARG A 153 -0.53 9.65 -3.01
CA ARG A 153 -1.26 10.60 -3.84
C ARG A 153 -0.28 11.32 -4.77
N VAL A 154 -0.77 11.73 -5.93
CA VAL A 154 0.03 12.42 -6.93
C VAL A 154 -0.08 13.93 -6.67
N LEU A 155 1.03 14.60 -6.40
CA LEU A 155 1.10 16.05 -6.23
C LEU A 155 1.41 16.76 -7.56
N GLU A 156 2.32 16.19 -8.36
CA GLU A 156 2.64 16.66 -9.72
C GLU A 156 2.56 15.48 -10.68
N ALA A 157 1.71 15.60 -11.70
CA ALA A 157 1.60 14.61 -12.76
C ALA A 157 2.89 14.58 -13.60
N GLY A 158 3.13 13.44 -14.27
CA GLY A 158 4.33 13.28 -15.09
C GLY A 158 4.43 11.87 -15.64
N ALA A 159 5.65 11.35 -15.78
CA ALA A 159 5.91 9.99 -16.18
C ALA A 159 7.03 9.37 -15.33
N LEU A 160 6.96 8.06 -15.14
CA LEU A 160 7.97 7.27 -14.45
C LEU A 160 8.17 5.91 -15.15
N GLN A 161 9.32 5.29 -14.92
CA GLN A 161 9.68 4.00 -15.52
C GLN A 161 10.57 3.17 -14.58
N ALA A 162 10.77 1.90 -14.92
CA ALA A 162 11.79 1.09 -14.29
C ALA A 162 13.18 1.71 -14.49
N GLY A 163 14.00 1.66 -13.43
CA GLY A 163 15.30 2.32 -13.40
C GLY A 163 15.29 3.73 -12.81
N ASP A 164 14.15 4.38 -12.65
CA ASP A 164 14.08 5.70 -12.03
C ASP A 164 14.49 5.65 -10.56
N ALA A 165 15.25 6.67 -10.14
CA ALA A 165 15.59 6.86 -8.73
C ALA A 165 14.39 7.32 -7.91
N ILE A 166 14.30 6.85 -6.66
CA ILE A 166 13.36 7.32 -5.66
C ILE A 166 14.08 8.33 -4.79
N THR A 167 13.70 9.60 -4.89
CA THR A 167 14.38 10.71 -4.20
C THR A 167 13.43 11.38 -3.22
N LEU A 168 13.80 11.41 -1.93
CA LEU A 168 13.07 12.15 -0.90
C LEU A 168 13.26 13.66 -1.12
N VAL A 169 12.15 14.38 -1.25
CA VAL A 169 12.11 15.84 -1.46
C VAL A 169 11.76 16.57 -0.16
N ALA A 170 10.78 16.06 0.58
CA ALA A 170 10.35 16.63 1.85
C ALA A 170 9.92 15.55 2.84
N ARG A 171 10.16 15.80 4.13
CA ARG A 171 9.74 14.93 5.25
C ARG A 171 9.13 15.79 6.35
N PRO A 172 7.82 16.06 6.30
CA PRO A 172 7.18 16.93 7.27
C PRO A 172 7.04 16.28 8.66
N TRP A 173 6.94 14.94 8.74
CA TRP A 173 6.64 14.20 9.97
C TRP A 173 7.67 13.10 10.25
N PRO A 174 8.96 13.41 10.51
CA PRO A 174 10.02 12.42 10.65
C PRO A 174 9.82 11.44 11.81
N GLN A 175 9.00 11.79 12.80
CA GLN A 175 8.66 10.94 13.94
C GLN A 175 7.58 9.89 13.61
N TRP A 176 7.01 9.88 12.39
CA TRP A 176 5.95 8.98 11.97
C TRP A 176 6.33 8.10 10.76
N PRO A 177 7.36 7.23 10.89
CA PRO A 177 7.59 6.19 9.88
C PRO A 177 6.33 5.35 9.68
N LEU A 178 6.08 4.89 8.47
CA LEU A 178 4.92 4.03 8.17
C LEU A 178 4.88 2.79 9.05
N ALA A 179 6.04 2.16 9.32
CA ALA A 179 6.14 1.04 10.24
C ALA A 179 5.60 1.37 11.64
N ARG A 180 5.88 2.58 12.18
CA ARG A 180 5.32 3.05 13.45
C ARG A 180 3.81 3.25 13.37
N VAL A 181 3.32 3.88 12.32
CA VAL A 181 1.88 4.08 12.12
C VAL A 181 1.15 2.74 12.07
N MET A 182 1.70 1.76 11.34
CA MET A 182 1.15 0.40 11.26
C MET A 182 1.14 -0.29 12.63
N ALA A 183 2.22 -0.17 13.40
CA ALA A 183 2.29 -0.74 14.74
C ALA A 183 1.20 -0.17 15.64
N VAL A 184 1.02 1.14 15.66
CA VAL A 184 -0.03 1.84 16.43
C VAL A 184 -1.44 1.39 16.00
N LEU A 185 -1.68 1.23 14.70
CA LEU A 185 -3.01 0.90 14.20
C LEU A 185 -3.37 -0.59 14.30
N TYR A 186 -2.37 -1.51 14.23
CA TYR A 186 -2.69 -2.93 14.05
C TYR A 186 -2.00 -3.89 15.00
N GLN A 187 -1.01 -3.45 15.79
CA GLN A 187 -0.18 -4.33 16.61
C GLN A 187 -0.14 -3.94 18.09
N GLN A 188 -0.22 -2.64 18.40
CA GLN A 188 -0.12 -2.13 19.77
C GLN A 188 -1.48 -2.02 20.46
N PRO A 189 -1.52 -2.10 21.79
CA PRO A 189 -2.72 -1.80 22.56
C PRO A 189 -3.13 -0.33 22.38
N PHE A 190 -4.36 -0.02 22.76
CA PHE A 190 -4.88 1.33 22.74
C PHE A 190 -4.04 2.27 23.62
N ASP A 191 -3.62 3.40 23.04
CA ASP A 191 -2.94 4.50 23.71
C ASP A 191 -3.54 5.81 23.19
N ALA A 192 -4.30 6.51 24.06
CA ALA A 192 -5.00 7.72 23.70
C ALA A 192 -4.05 8.87 23.34
N ALA A 193 -2.90 9.00 24.00
CA ALA A 193 -1.93 10.06 23.72
C ALA A 193 -1.28 9.88 22.35
N VAL A 194 -0.89 8.65 22.02
CA VAL A 194 -0.31 8.32 20.72
C VAL A 194 -1.34 8.48 19.59
N LEU A 195 -2.60 8.04 19.80
CA LEU A 195 -3.66 8.20 18.81
C LEU A 195 -4.05 9.67 18.62
N THR A 196 -4.04 10.48 19.67
CA THR A 196 -4.26 11.95 19.56
C THR A 196 -3.16 12.60 18.73
N ALA A 197 -1.90 12.24 18.96
CA ALA A 197 -0.79 12.74 18.16
C ALA A 197 -0.88 12.29 16.68
N LEU A 198 -1.33 11.06 16.43
CA LEU A 198 -1.56 10.56 15.08
C LEU A 198 -2.74 11.27 14.40
N ALA A 199 -3.82 11.59 15.13
CA ALA A 199 -4.99 12.30 14.62
C ALA A 199 -4.67 13.72 14.12
N ALA A 200 -3.62 14.34 14.62
CA ALA A 200 -3.17 15.67 14.19
C ALA A 200 -2.53 15.67 12.79
N LEU A 201 -2.22 14.49 12.21
CA LEU A 201 -1.60 14.37 10.90
C LEU A 201 -2.65 14.44 9.78
N PRO A 202 -2.23 14.67 8.52
CA PRO A 202 -3.11 14.69 7.36
C PRO A 202 -3.52 13.26 6.94
N LEU A 203 -4.20 12.55 7.83
CA LEU A 203 -4.65 11.18 7.63
C LEU A 203 -5.66 11.09 6.47
N THR A 204 -5.59 10.00 5.73
CA THR A 204 -6.63 9.63 4.78
C THR A 204 -7.98 9.44 5.50
N PRO A 205 -9.13 9.61 4.82
CA PRO A 205 -10.44 9.46 5.47
C PRO A 205 -10.64 8.12 6.18
N SER A 206 -10.06 7.03 5.64
CA SER A 206 -10.15 5.69 6.24
C SER A 206 -9.39 5.60 7.56
N TRP A 207 -8.17 6.12 7.61
CA TRP A 207 -7.37 6.12 8.83
C TRP A 207 -7.87 7.13 9.85
N ARG A 208 -8.37 8.27 9.41
CA ARG A 208 -8.98 9.27 10.29
C ARG A 208 -10.18 8.68 11.03
N ARG A 209 -11.13 8.05 10.32
CA ARG A 209 -12.28 7.37 10.95
C ARG A 209 -11.87 6.30 11.95
N LEU A 210 -10.80 5.55 11.65
CA LEU A 210 -10.26 4.53 12.53
C LEU A 210 -9.74 5.13 13.83
N VAL A 211 -8.89 6.14 13.74
CA VAL A 211 -8.27 6.81 14.90
C VAL A 211 -9.32 7.51 15.76
N GLU A 212 -10.19 8.30 15.14
CA GLU A 212 -11.27 9.03 15.84
C GLU A 212 -12.26 8.06 16.49
N GLY A 213 -12.59 6.95 15.82
CA GLY A 213 -13.46 5.91 16.37
C GLY A 213 -12.88 5.26 17.63
N ARG A 214 -11.56 4.99 17.64
CA ARG A 214 -10.88 4.45 18.83
C ARG A 214 -10.82 5.44 19.97
N LEU A 215 -10.49 6.71 19.69
CA LEU A 215 -10.47 7.76 20.68
C LEU A 215 -11.83 7.97 21.33
N ALA A 216 -12.89 8.01 20.53
CA ALA A 216 -14.26 8.18 21.02
C ALA A 216 -14.76 7.02 21.91
N ARG A 217 -14.28 5.80 21.68
CA ARG A 217 -14.70 4.60 22.41
C ARG A 217 -13.73 4.15 23.51
N GLY A 218 -12.56 4.77 23.58
CA GLY A 218 -11.52 4.42 24.55
C GLY A 218 -10.92 3.02 24.34
N GLY A 219 -10.88 2.53 23.11
CA GLY A 219 -10.38 1.19 22.81
C GLY A 219 -10.40 0.78 21.35
N VAL A 220 -9.84 -0.39 21.07
CA VAL A 220 -9.88 -1.05 19.76
C VAL A 220 -11.22 -1.78 19.64
N VAL A 221 -11.99 -1.46 18.62
CA VAL A 221 -13.38 -1.95 18.46
C VAL A 221 -13.68 -2.49 17.06
N GLU A 222 -12.67 -2.49 16.18
CA GLU A 222 -12.84 -2.92 14.81
C GLU A 222 -12.83 -4.44 14.70
N ASP A 223 -13.79 -4.96 13.94
CA ASP A 223 -13.74 -6.30 13.38
C ASP A 223 -13.16 -6.26 11.97
N TRP A 224 -11.99 -6.84 11.80
CA TRP A 224 -11.31 -6.91 10.52
C TRP A 224 -11.72 -8.11 9.67
N THR A 225 -12.57 -9.00 10.16
CA THR A 225 -12.93 -10.29 9.54
C THR A 225 -13.45 -10.10 8.11
N ALA A 226 -14.43 -9.23 7.90
CA ALA A 226 -14.97 -8.97 6.57
C ALA A 226 -13.90 -8.50 5.56
N ARG A 227 -12.93 -7.70 6.00
CA ARG A 227 -11.85 -7.21 5.14
C ARG A 227 -10.77 -8.27 4.92
N LEU A 228 -10.36 -8.98 5.96
CA LEU A 228 -9.22 -9.90 5.91
C LEU A 228 -9.60 -11.27 5.36
N ASP A 229 -10.79 -11.75 5.66
CA ASP A 229 -11.25 -13.09 5.25
C ASP A 229 -12.31 -13.02 4.14
N GLY A 230 -12.91 -11.83 3.97
CA GLY A 230 -14.09 -11.64 3.12
C GLY A 230 -15.38 -12.05 3.82
N THR A 231 -16.49 -11.48 3.37
CA THR A 231 -17.82 -11.92 3.84
C THR A 231 -18.03 -13.37 3.42
N PRO A 232 -18.47 -14.28 4.31
CA PRO A 232 -18.87 -15.61 3.90
C PRO A 232 -19.92 -15.49 2.80
N HIS A 233 -19.75 -16.24 1.71
CA HIS A 233 -20.80 -16.35 0.71
C HIS A 233 -21.95 -17.08 1.41
N GLN A 234 -23.05 -16.40 1.69
CA GLN A 234 -24.30 -17.09 2.03
C GLN A 234 -24.73 -17.79 0.73
N PRO A 235 -24.93 -19.11 0.78
CA PRO A 235 -25.38 -19.88 -0.38
C PRO A 235 -26.76 -19.45 -0.85
#